data_1fa555c0aba0898417c51364544566de
#
_entry.id   1fa555c0aba0898417c51364544566de
#
_cell.length_a   1.000
_cell.length_b   1.000
_cell.length_c   1.000
_cell.angle_alpha   90.00
_cell.angle_beta   90.00
_cell.angle_gamma   90.00
#
_symmetry.space_group_name_H-M   'P 1'
#
loop_
_entity.id
_entity.type
_entity.pdbx_description
1 polymer ?
#
loop_
_entity_poly.entity_id
_entity_poly.type
_entity_poly.pdbx_seq_one_letter_code
_entity_poly.pdbx_strand_id
1 'polypeptide(L)'
;MIYLDNAATTKTAPEVVEAMLPYFSEYYGNPSSIYAIAGKSKEAITKGREQIANVLGAKPEEIYFTAGGSESDNWALKATFEAYKNKGNHIITTKIEHHAILHTCEYLEKERGAKVTYVGVDENGVVNLDELEAAITPETILISVMAANNEIGTIQPINEIGRIAKEHNKIGRAHV
;
A
#
# COMPACT_ATOMS: atom_id res chain seq x y z
N MET A 1 -12.97 -8.33 28.99
CA MET A 1 -11.96 -7.32 28.60
C MET A 1 -12.49 -6.62 27.35
N ILE A 2 -12.49 -5.30 27.32
CA ILE A 2 -12.80 -4.52 26.10
C ILE A 2 -11.46 -4.09 25.51
N TYR A 3 -11.16 -4.51 24.26
CA TYR A 3 -9.95 -4.15 23.54
C TYR A 3 -10.27 -3.09 22.50
N LEU A 4 -9.62 -1.92 22.61
CA LEU A 4 -9.90 -0.74 21.77
C LEU A 4 -8.69 -0.30 20.91
N ASP A 5 -7.57 -1.03 20.98
CA ASP A 5 -6.35 -0.69 20.24
C ASP A 5 -6.21 -1.56 18.96
N ASN A 6 -7.24 -1.56 18.12
CA ASN A 6 -7.21 -2.31 16.86
C ASN A 6 -6.27 -1.71 15.81
N ALA A 7 -5.76 -0.49 16.04
CA ALA A 7 -4.69 0.08 15.23
C ALA A 7 -3.35 -0.66 15.41
N ALA A 8 -3.08 -1.15 16.61
CA ALA A 8 -1.86 -1.92 16.90
C ALA A 8 -1.98 -3.38 16.44
N THR A 9 -3.10 -4.05 16.75
CA THR A 9 -3.34 -5.44 16.38
C THR A 9 -4.82 -5.79 16.40
N THR A 10 -5.25 -6.72 15.59
CA THR A 10 -6.64 -7.17 15.48
C THR A 10 -6.72 -8.68 15.69
N LYS A 11 -7.70 -9.12 16.47
CA LYS A 11 -7.97 -10.55 16.66
C LYS A 11 -8.35 -11.19 15.32
N THR A 12 -7.66 -12.26 14.97
CA THR A 12 -8.02 -13.05 13.79
C THR A 12 -9.42 -13.67 13.96
N ALA A 13 -10.27 -13.54 12.95
CA ALA A 13 -11.60 -14.14 12.97
C ALA A 13 -11.50 -15.67 13.04
N PRO A 14 -12.38 -16.34 13.82
CA PRO A 14 -12.33 -17.80 13.98
C PRO A 14 -12.35 -18.56 12.65
N GLU A 15 -13.15 -18.13 11.70
CA GLU A 15 -13.29 -18.73 10.36
C GLU A 15 -11.98 -18.65 9.57
N VAL A 16 -11.21 -17.56 9.76
CA VAL A 16 -9.89 -17.39 9.13
C VAL A 16 -8.90 -18.37 9.78
N VAL A 17 -8.92 -18.50 11.11
CA VAL A 17 -8.04 -19.47 11.82
C VAL A 17 -8.32 -20.88 11.32
N GLU A 18 -9.59 -21.29 11.26
CA GLU A 18 -9.99 -22.62 10.76
C GLU A 18 -9.52 -22.86 9.33
N ALA A 19 -9.66 -21.85 8.45
CA ALA A 19 -9.21 -21.94 7.08
C ALA A 19 -7.69 -22.05 6.93
N MET A 20 -6.91 -21.50 7.89
CA MET A 20 -5.45 -21.53 7.89
C MET A 20 -4.88 -22.85 8.43
N LEU A 21 -5.54 -23.47 9.42
CA LEU A 21 -5.00 -24.64 10.16
C LEU A 21 -4.48 -25.78 9.24
N PRO A 22 -5.18 -26.20 8.18
CA PRO A 22 -4.69 -27.30 7.33
C PRO A 22 -3.36 -27.01 6.66
N TYR A 23 -3.03 -25.75 6.41
CA TYR A 23 -1.80 -25.33 5.73
C TYR A 23 -0.56 -25.39 6.62
N PHE A 24 -0.72 -25.56 7.94
CA PHE A 24 0.41 -25.74 8.85
C PHE A 24 0.91 -27.19 8.92
N SER A 25 0.05 -28.17 8.62
CA SER A 25 0.39 -29.60 8.84
C SER A 25 -0.04 -30.55 7.72
N GLU A 26 -1.10 -30.24 6.98
CA GLU A 26 -1.63 -31.13 5.93
C GLU A 26 -1.20 -30.68 4.54
N TYR A 27 -1.41 -29.40 4.19
CA TYR A 27 -1.14 -28.81 2.88
C TYR A 27 0.11 -27.92 2.90
N TYR A 28 1.19 -28.41 3.50
CA TYR A 28 2.43 -27.66 3.72
C TYR A 28 3.39 -27.65 2.50
N GLY A 29 2.99 -28.21 1.38
CA GLY A 29 3.84 -28.27 0.17
C GLY A 29 4.19 -26.88 -0.37
N ASN A 30 5.45 -26.71 -0.79
CA ASN A 30 5.87 -25.46 -1.42
C ASN A 30 5.13 -25.26 -2.75
N PRO A 31 4.35 -24.19 -2.92
CA PRO A 31 3.51 -23.95 -4.11
C PRO A 31 4.31 -23.85 -5.42
N SER A 32 5.62 -23.58 -5.34
CA SER A 32 6.50 -23.52 -6.51
C SER A 32 7.07 -24.89 -6.94
N SER A 33 6.83 -25.94 -6.15
CA SER A 33 7.31 -27.29 -6.46
C SER A 33 6.41 -28.00 -7.47
N ILE A 34 6.98 -28.96 -8.19
CA ILE A 34 6.27 -29.79 -9.17
C ILE A 34 5.54 -31.01 -8.58
N TYR A 35 5.73 -31.26 -7.28
CA TYR A 35 5.16 -32.41 -6.59
C TYR A 35 3.65 -32.25 -6.32
N ALA A 36 2.92 -33.36 -6.28
CA ALA A 36 1.48 -33.35 -6.04
C ALA A 36 1.08 -32.66 -4.72
N ILE A 37 1.88 -32.80 -3.66
CA ILE A 37 1.65 -32.13 -2.36
C ILE A 37 1.66 -30.59 -2.47
N ALA A 38 2.34 -30.03 -3.47
CA ALA A 38 2.37 -28.59 -3.71
C ALA A 38 1.06 -28.06 -4.34
N GLY A 39 0.26 -28.94 -4.97
CA GLY A 39 -0.93 -28.56 -5.71
C GLY A 39 -1.95 -27.81 -4.86
N LYS A 40 -2.23 -28.31 -3.65
CA LYS A 40 -3.20 -27.69 -2.73
C LYS A 40 -2.77 -26.29 -2.26
N SER A 41 -1.49 -26.11 -1.95
CA SER A 41 -0.96 -24.79 -1.57
C SER A 41 -1.03 -23.81 -2.75
N LYS A 42 -0.70 -24.25 -3.96
CA LYS A 42 -0.80 -23.44 -5.17
C LYS A 42 -2.23 -23.02 -5.48
N GLU A 43 -3.18 -23.98 -5.40
CA GLU A 43 -4.61 -23.72 -5.58
C GLU A 43 -5.13 -22.68 -4.61
N ALA A 44 -4.77 -22.79 -3.31
CA ALA A 44 -5.18 -21.84 -2.28
C ALA A 44 -4.67 -20.43 -2.54
N ILE A 45 -3.38 -20.28 -2.88
CA ILE A 45 -2.79 -18.97 -3.19
C ILE A 45 -3.46 -18.37 -4.43
N THR A 46 -3.70 -19.15 -5.46
CA THR A 46 -4.38 -18.71 -6.69
C THR A 46 -5.78 -18.21 -6.39
N LYS A 47 -6.57 -19.00 -5.64
CA LYS A 47 -7.93 -18.63 -5.24
C LYS A 47 -7.96 -17.36 -4.37
N GLY A 48 -7.05 -17.26 -3.39
CA GLY A 48 -6.93 -16.05 -2.55
C GLY A 48 -6.60 -14.81 -3.37
N ARG A 49 -5.70 -14.94 -4.33
CA ARG A 49 -5.32 -13.86 -5.26
C ARG A 49 -6.51 -13.42 -6.13
N GLU A 50 -7.26 -14.37 -6.69
CA GLU A 50 -8.46 -14.08 -7.47
C GLU A 50 -9.55 -13.39 -6.64
N GLN A 51 -9.78 -13.83 -5.41
CA GLN A 51 -10.74 -13.22 -4.50
C GLN A 51 -10.38 -11.76 -4.19
N ILE A 52 -9.12 -11.48 -3.88
CA ILE A 52 -8.64 -10.12 -3.60
C ILE A 52 -8.74 -9.25 -4.87
N ALA A 53 -8.32 -9.79 -6.01
CA ALA A 53 -8.42 -9.08 -7.29
C ALA A 53 -9.86 -8.67 -7.61
N ASN A 54 -10.82 -9.58 -7.41
CA ASN A 54 -12.24 -9.30 -7.63
C ASN A 54 -12.77 -8.19 -6.72
N VAL A 55 -12.37 -8.16 -5.44
CA VAL A 55 -12.79 -7.10 -4.48
C VAL A 55 -12.21 -5.74 -4.87
N LEU A 56 -10.97 -5.72 -5.36
CA LEU A 56 -10.28 -4.49 -5.73
C LEU A 56 -10.58 -4.03 -7.17
N GLY A 57 -11.31 -4.81 -7.97
CA GLY A 57 -11.50 -4.54 -9.39
C GLY A 57 -10.21 -4.64 -10.21
N ALA A 58 -9.25 -5.43 -9.74
CA ALA A 58 -7.95 -5.66 -10.35
C ALA A 58 -7.88 -7.04 -11.04
N LYS A 59 -6.80 -7.30 -11.77
CA LYS A 59 -6.51 -8.62 -12.31
C LYS A 59 -5.69 -9.43 -11.32
N PRO A 60 -5.80 -10.78 -11.29
CA PRO A 60 -5.04 -11.62 -10.37
C PRO A 60 -3.52 -11.42 -10.44
N GLU A 61 -2.98 -11.18 -11.63
CA GLU A 61 -1.55 -10.91 -11.85
C GLU A 61 -1.06 -9.55 -11.31
N GLU A 62 -1.98 -8.66 -10.95
CA GLU A 62 -1.67 -7.37 -10.32
C GLU A 62 -1.62 -7.46 -8.79
N ILE A 63 -1.96 -8.63 -8.21
CA ILE A 63 -1.95 -8.86 -6.76
C ILE A 63 -0.64 -9.51 -6.33
N TYR A 64 0.06 -8.87 -5.40
CA TYR A 64 1.30 -9.35 -4.81
C TYR A 64 1.16 -9.48 -3.30
N PHE A 65 1.48 -10.65 -2.76
CA PHE A 65 1.49 -10.88 -1.32
C PHE A 65 2.84 -10.49 -0.72
N THR A 66 2.80 -9.78 0.39
CA THR A 66 3.96 -9.35 1.17
C THR A 66 3.82 -9.81 2.62
N ALA A 67 4.87 -9.70 3.41
CA ALA A 67 4.85 -10.03 4.83
C ALA A 67 4.07 -9.02 5.70
N GLY A 68 3.71 -7.86 5.13
CA GLY A 68 2.93 -6.84 5.83
C GLY A 68 2.94 -5.49 5.12
N GLY A 69 2.16 -4.52 5.64
CA GLY A 69 2.00 -3.19 5.06
C GLY A 69 3.33 -2.45 4.89
N SER A 70 4.23 -2.52 5.88
CA SER A 70 5.54 -1.86 5.79
C SER A 70 6.39 -2.36 4.61
N GLU A 71 6.33 -3.65 4.28
CA GLU A 71 7.01 -4.19 3.10
C GLU A 71 6.35 -3.68 1.82
N SER A 72 5.01 -3.71 1.76
CA SER A 72 4.25 -3.20 0.62
C SER A 72 4.53 -1.74 0.34
N ASP A 73 4.54 -0.92 1.39
CA ASP A 73 4.81 0.52 1.32
C ASP A 73 6.22 0.80 0.80
N ASN A 74 7.21 0.15 1.41
CA ASN A 74 8.61 0.27 0.98
C ASN A 74 8.80 -0.17 -0.47
N TRP A 75 8.21 -1.30 -0.85
CA TRP A 75 8.30 -1.80 -2.21
C TRP A 75 7.65 -0.83 -3.19
N ALA A 76 6.44 -0.39 -2.92
CA ALA A 76 5.72 0.53 -3.80
C ALA A 76 6.49 1.84 -4.03
N LEU A 77 7.01 2.47 -2.96
CA LEU A 77 7.74 3.73 -3.09
C LEU A 77 9.09 3.54 -3.80
N LYS A 78 9.90 2.57 -3.30
CA LYS A 78 11.26 2.36 -3.81
C LYS A 78 11.25 1.85 -5.25
N ALA A 79 10.37 0.88 -5.58
CA ALA A 79 10.28 0.35 -6.93
C ALA A 79 9.75 1.40 -7.93
N THR A 80 8.74 2.19 -7.54
CA THR A 80 8.26 3.29 -8.38
C THR A 80 9.34 4.32 -8.62
N PHE A 81 10.05 4.73 -7.57
CA PHE A 81 11.15 5.69 -7.71
C PHE A 81 12.22 5.18 -8.68
N GLU A 82 12.69 3.94 -8.52
CA GLU A 82 13.69 3.36 -9.42
C GLU A 82 13.20 3.20 -10.87
N ALA A 83 11.96 2.77 -11.05
CA ALA A 83 11.38 2.57 -12.37
C ALA A 83 11.17 3.89 -13.14
N TYR A 84 10.88 4.98 -12.41
CA TYR A 84 10.50 6.26 -13.01
C TYR A 84 11.54 7.37 -12.85
N LYS A 85 12.70 7.12 -12.24
CA LYS A 85 13.76 8.12 -12.02
C LYS A 85 14.24 8.85 -13.29
N ASN A 86 14.04 8.27 -14.46
CA ASN A 86 14.34 8.92 -15.74
C ASN A 86 13.24 9.92 -16.16
N LYS A 87 12.08 9.92 -15.52
CA LYS A 87 10.97 10.83 -15.76
C LYS A 87 10.87 11.96 -14.73
N GLY A 88 11.55 11.80 -13.60
CA GLY A 88 11.57 12.76 -12.52
C GLY A 88 12.02 12.10 -11.21
N ASN A 89 12.13 12.91 -10.17
CA ASN A 89 12.58 12.46 -8.84
C ASN A 89 11.73 13.00 -7.70
N HIS A 90 10.54 13.54 -8.00
CA HIS A 90 9.70 14.16 -7.00
C HIS A 90 8.53 13.25 -6.59
N ILE A 91 8.33 13.13 -5.27
CA ILE A 91 7.25 12.39 -4.63
C ILE A 91 6.43 13.37 -3.78
N ILE A 92 5.11 13.25 -3.84
CA ILE A 92 4.19 13.98 -2.95
C ILE A 92 3.58 12.98 -1.99
N THR A 93 3.57 13.32 -0.70
CA THR A 93 2.93 12.54 0.37
C THR A 93 2.36 13.46 1.44
N THR A 94 1.75 12.94 2.50
CA THR A 94 1.20 13.76 3.57
C THR A 94 2.06 13.73 4.84
N LYS A 95 1.87 14.74 5.71
CA LYS A 95 2.56 14.81 7.00
C LYS A 95 2.07 13.78 8.02
N ILE A 96 0.90 13.19 7.78
CA ILE A 96 0.23 12.26 8.70
C ILE A 96 0.36 10.80 8.29
N GLU A 97 1.27 10.49 7.38
CA GLU A 97 1.51 9.12 6.91
C GLU A 97 2.04 8.21 8.01
N HIS A 98 1.82 6.91 7.83
CA HIS A 98 2.48 5.91 8.66
C HIS A 98 4.01 5.99 8.51
N HIS A 99 4.75 5.68 9.57
CA HIS A 99 6.22 5.71 9.57
C HIS A 99 6.87 4.89 8.46
N ALA A 100 6.23 3.82 7.98
CA ALA A 100 6.72 3.04 6.84
C ALA A 100 6.85 3.90 5.56
N ILE A 101 5.96 4.88 5.37
CA ILE A 101 6.03 5.85 4.27
C ILE A 101 7.04 6.95 4.58
N LEU A 102 6.90 7.62 5.75
CA LEU A 102 7.76 8.74 6.11
C LEU A 102 9.25 8.37 6.10
N HIS A 103 9.62 7.26 6.75
CA HIS A 103 11.02 6.83 6.78
C HIS A 103 11.52 6.34 5.40
N THR A 104 10.63 5.77 4.57
CA THR A 104 11.00 5.42 3.20
C THR A 104 11.25 6.66 2.35
N CYS A 105 10.42 7.68 2.47
CA CYS A 105 10.61 8.96 1.81
C CYS A 105 11.93 9.61 2.26
N GLU A 106 12.17 9.67 3.58
CA GLU A 106 13.43 10.20 4.14
C GLU A 106 14.66 9.45 3.60
N TYR A 107 14.60 8.11 3.51
CA TYR A 107 15.67 7.32 2.91
C TYR A 107 15.88 7.68 1.44
N LEU A 108 14.80 7.81 0.66
CA LEU A 108 14.88 8.15 -0.75
C LEU A 108 15.48 9.56 -0.96
N GLU A 109 15.16 10.52 -0.08
CA GLU A 109 15.75 11.87 -0.10
C GLU A 109 17.26 11.81 0.19
N LYS A 110 17.65 11.16 1.29
CA LYS A 110 19.05 11.15 1.76
C LYS A 110 19.97 10.32 0.87
N GLU A 111 19.50 9.17 0.42
CA GLU A 111 20.37 8.17 -0.20
C GLU A 111 20.17 8.05 -1.72
N ARG A 112 19.05 8.54 -2.25
CA ARG A 112 18.69 8.30 -3.65
C ARG A 112 18.43 9.59 -4.43
N GLY A 113 18.46 10.75 -3.79
CA GLY A 113 18.28 12.05 -4.42
C GLY A 113 16.84 12.36 -4.82
N ALA A 114 15.87 11.73 -4.16
CA ALA A 114 14.46 12.10 -4.29
C ALA A 114 14.22 13.49 -3.71
N LYS A 115 13.22 14.18 -4.22
CA LYS A 115 12.60 15.36 -3.60
C LYS A 115 11.24 14.93 -3.07
N VAL A 116 10.92 15.25 -1.84
CA VAL A 116 9.63 14.89 -1.25
C VAL A 116 8.91 16.13 -0.77
N THR A 117 7.66 16.30 -1.20
CA THR A 117 6.76 17.31 -0.65
C THR A 117 5.78 16.64 0.30
N TYR A 118 5.77 17.10 1.54
CA TYR A 118 4.86 16.64 2.59
C TYR A 118 3.71 17.64 2.73
N VAL A 119 2.58 17.35 2.12
CA VAL A 119 1.37 18.18 2.12
C VAL A 119 0.75 18.20 3.51
N GLY A 120 0.24 19.37 3.92
CA GLY A 120 -0.47 19.55 5.16
C GLY A 120 -1.87 18.93 5.15
N VAL A 121 -2.46 18.88 6.34
CA VAL A 121 -3.85 18.48 6.56
C VAL A 121 -4.58 19.58 7.37
N ASP A 122 -5.89 19.59 7.29
CA ASP A 122 -6.73 20.46 8.10
C ASP A 122 -6.83 19.99 9.58
N GLU A 123 -7.64 20.65 10.37
CA GLU A 123 -7.88 20.32 11.79
C GLU A 123 -8.54 18.96 12.01
N ASN A 124 -9.18 18.38 10.97
CA ASN A 124 -9.80 17.06 10.98
C ASN A 124 -8.86 15.99 10.43
N GLY A 125 -7.65 16.35 10.02
CA GLY A 125 -6.68 15.45 9.41
C GLY A 125 -6.95 15.16 7.93
N VAL A 126 -7.79 15.94 7.24
CA VAL A 126 -8.06 15.79 5.81
C VAL A 126 -7.00 16.55 5.00
N VAL A 127 -6.44 15.92 3.97
CA VAL A 127 -5.42 16.53 3.11
C VAL A 127 -5.98 17.74 2.36
N ASN A 128 -5.17 18.78 2.27
CA ASN A 128 -5.49 19.96 1.46
C ASN A 128 -5.24 19.65 -0.02
N LEU A 129 -6.33 19.50 -0.78
CA LEU A 129 -6.25 19.14 -2.20
C LEU A 129 -5.63 20.25 -3.05
N ASP A 130 -5.87 21.52 -2.74
CA ASP A 130 -5.31 22.66 -3.47
C ASP A 130 -3.78 22.71 -3.28
N GLU A 131 -3.31 22.48 -2.05
CA GLU A 131 -1.88 22.38 -1.73
C GLU A 131 -1.25 21.18 -2.43
N LEU A 132 -1.95 20.03 -2.46
CA LEU A 132 -1.48 18.82 -3.13
C LEU A 132 -1.33 19.07 -4.64
N GLU A 133 -2.34 19.63 -5.27
CA GLU A 133 -2.31 19.90 -6.71
C GLU A 133 -1.26 20.96 -7.07
N ALA A 134 -1.13 22.03 -6.27
CA ALA A 134 -0.11 23.06 -6.44
C ALA A 134 1.33 22.52 -6.27
N ALA A 135 1.51 21.44 -5.51
CA ALA A 135 2.81 20.79 -5.33
C ALA A 135 3.25 19.96 -6.54
N ILE A 136 2.36 19.69 -7.49
CA ILE A 136 2.69 18.87 -8.67
C ILE A 136 3.63 19.64 -9.61
N THR A 137 4.73 19.02 -9.96
CA THR A 137 5.72 19.54 -10.89
C THR A 137 5.91 18.59 -12.09
N PRO A 138 6.58 19.01 -13.18
CA PRO A 138 6.96 18.08 -14.22
C PRO A 138 7.76 16.87 -13.72
N GLU A 139 8.58 17.05 -12.67
CA GLU A 139 9.42 16.02 -12.05
C GLU A 139 8.66 15.11 -11.09
N THR A 140 7.39 15.38 -10.78
CA THR A 140 6.56 14.53 -9.92
C THR A 140 6.31 13.19 -10.60
N ILE A 141 6.67 12.09 -9.94
CA ILE A 141 6.48 10.73 -10.43
C ILE A 141 5.44 9.95 -9.64
N LEU A 142 5.21 10.33 -8.37
CA LEU A 142 4.32 9.60 -7.47
C LEU A 142 3.62 10.56 -6.51
N ILE A 143 2.33 10.33 -6.31
CA ILE A 143 1.51 10.91 -5.24
C ILE A 143 1.07 9.74 -4.37
N SER A 144 1.54 9.68 -3.11
CA SER A 144 1.24 8.60 -2.17
C SER A 144 0.53 9.16 -0.95
N VAL A 145 -0.73 8.79 -0.76
CA VAL A 145 -1.56 9.26 0.36
C VAL A 145 -2.27 8.06 0.98
N MET A 146 -2.29 7.97 2.31
CA MET A 146 -3.05 6.94 3.00
C MET A 146 -4.55 7.11 2.74
N ALA A 147 -5.28 6.00 2.58
CA ALA A 147 -6.73 6.05 2.37
C ALA A 147 -7.48 6.40 3.67
N ALA A 148 -6.98 5.89 4.78
CA ALA A 148 -7.48 6.20 6.12
C ALA A 148 -6.30 6.25 7.09
N ASN A 149 -6.32 7.20 8.03
CA ASN A 149 -5.28 7.28 9.04
C ASN A 149 -5.54 6.25 10.16
N ASN A 150 -4.55 5.42 10.44
CA ASN A 150 -4.64 4.34 11.43
C ASN A 150 -4.76 4.83 12.88
N GLU A 151 -4.35 6.06 13.19
CA GLU A 151 -4.38 6.63 14.56
C GLU A 151 -5.71 7.35 14.82
N ILE A 152 -6.11 8.27 13.93
CA ILE A 152 -7.25 9.16 14.14
C ILE A 152 -8.49 8.76 13.33
N GLY A 153 -8.38 7.79 12.42
CA GLY A 153 -9.50 7.25 11.64
C GLY A 153 -9.99 8.15 10.50
N THR A 154 -9.33 9.26 10.22
CA THR A 154 -9.73 10.18 9.14
C THR A 154 -9.58 9.50 7.78
N ILE A 155 -10.66 9.49 7.00
CA ILE A 155 -10.69 8.97 5.62
C ILE A 155 -10.31 10.09 4.66
N GLN A 156 -9.36 9.83 3.77
CA GLN A 156 -8.90 10.80 2.78
C GLN A 156 -9.75 10.77 1.50
N PRO A 157 -9.85 11.89 0.77
CA PRO A 157 -10.58 11.99 -0.49
C PRO A 157 -9.80 11.34 -1.65
N ILE A 158 -9.56 10.01 -1.56
CA ILE A 158 -8.68 9.28 -2.49
C ILE A 158 -9.16 9.28 -3.93
N ASN A 159 -10.47 9.42 -4.17
CA ASN A 159 -11.02 9.51 -5.52
C ASN A 159 -10.60 10.82 -6.20
N GLU A 160 -10.67 11.94 -5.48
CA GLU A 160 -10.24 13.27 -5.96
C GLU A 160 -8.73 13.29 -6.16
N ILE A 161 -7.96 12.75 -5.22
CA ILE A 161 -6.49 12.62 -5.35
C ILE A 161 -6.14 11.78 -6.59
N GLY A 162 -6.84 10.66 -6.79
CA GLY A 162 -6.66 9.81 -7.97
C GLY A 162 -7.00 10.54 -9.28
N ARG A 163 -8.07 11.36 -9.29
CA ARG A 163 -8.44 12.20 -10.43
C ARG A 163 -7.35 13.23 -10.74
N ILE A 164 -6.88 13.97 -9.71
CA ILE A 164 -5.79 14.95 -9.85
C ILE A 164 -4.52 14.27 -10.41
N ALA A 165 -4.12 13.15 -9.83
CA ALA A 165 -2.96 12.41 -10.30
C ALA A 165 -3.09 12.02 -11.79
N LYS A 166 -4.26 11.53 -12.20
CA LYS A 166 -4.55 11.13 -13.59
C LYS A 166 -4.53 12.31 -14.54
N GLU A 167 -5.13 13.45 -14.19
CA GLU A 167 -5.17 14.66 -15.00
C GLU A 167 -3.77 15.22 -15.28
N HIS A 168 -2.88 15.08 -14.30
CA HIS A 168 -1.46 15.47 -14.42
C HIS A 168 -0.55 14.35 -14.95
N ASN A 169 -1.10 13.19 -15.38
CA ASN A 169 -0.33 12.01 -15.82
C ASN A 169 0.69 11.52 -14.78
N LYS A 170 0.31 11.51 -13.50
CA LYS A 170 1.13 11.04 -12.38
C LYS A 170 0.59 9.72 -11.83
N ILE A 171 1.46 8.95 -11.16
CA ILE A 171 1.04 7.74 -10.45
C ILE A 171 0.40 8.16 -9.13
N GLY A 172 -0.87 7.81 -8.95
CA GLY A 172 -1.55 7.90 -7.66
C GLY A 172 -1.48 6.57 -6.92
N ARG A 173 -1.24 6.62 -5.62
CA ARG A 173 -1.23 5.47 -4.73
C ARG A 173 -1.98 5.80 -3.43
N ALA A 174 -2.85 4.91 -3.01
CA ALA A 174 -3.48 4.93 -1.69
C ALA A 174 -3.16 3.65 -0.92
N HIS A 175 -3.15 3.72 0.41
CA HIS A 175 -2.93 2.60 1.33
C HIS A 175 -3.70 2.83 2.63
N VAL A 176 -3.91 1.80 3.40
CA VAL A 176 -4.56 1.83 4.72
C VAL A 176 -3.60 1.33 5.76
#